data_6a2dfac1c4d70b28d16851df3fb7a97a
#
_entry.id   6a2dfac1c4d70b28d16851df3fb7a97a
#
_cell.length_a   1.000
_cell.length_b   1.000
_cell.length_c   1.000
_cell.angle_alpha   90.00
_cell.angle_beta   90.00
_cell.angle_gamma   90.00
#
_symmetry.space_group_name_H-M   'P 1'
#
loop_
_entity.id
_entity.type
_entity.pdbx_description
1 polymer ?
#
loop_
_entity_poly.entity_id
_entity_poly.type
_entity_poly.pdbx_seq_one_letter_code
_entity_poly.pdbx_strand_id
1 'polypeptide(L)'
;MLITDTLSPQAFEEALRAKGAFYHIHHPYHIAMHNGEATREQIQGWVANRFYYQTTIPLKDAAIMANCPDAQTRRKWVQRILDHDGSHGEDGGIEAWLRLGEAVGLSRDDLLSERHVLPGVRFAVDAYLNFARRACWQEAACSSLTELFAPQIHQSRLDSWPQHYPWIKEEGYFYFRSRLSQANRDVEHGLALAKTYCDSAEKQNRMLEILQFKLDILWSMLDAMTMAYALQRPPYHTVTDKAAWQTTRLV
;
A
#
# COMPACT_ATOMS: atom_id res chain seq x y z
N MET A 1 -21.58 -1.31 11.04
CA MET A 1 -22.70 -2.16 11.49
C MET A 1 -22.11 -3.44 12.07
N LEU A 2 -22.49 -3.85 13.27
CA LEU A 2 -22.00 -5.07 13.91
C LEU A 2 -22.79 -6.27 13.37
N ILE A 3 -22.07 -7.33 12.96
CA ILE A 3 -22.67 -8.60 12.52
C ILE A 3 -23.10 -9.35 13.79
N THR A 4 -24.39 -9.67 13.91
CA THR A 4 -24.95 -10.44 15.06
C THR A 4 -25.02 -11.93 14.78
N ASP A 5 -25.31 -12.29 13.52
CA ASP A 5 -25.41 -13.67 13.06
C ASP A 5 -24.37 -13.91 11.97
N THR A 6 -23.82 -15.12 11.91
CA THR A 6 -22.82 -15.47 10.89
C THR A 6 -23.37 -15.28 9.49
N LEU A 7 -22.76 -14.42 8.71
CA LEU A 7 -23.10 -14.19 7.30
C LEU A 7 -22.69 -15.38 6.45
N SER A 8 -23.44 -15.58 5.38
CA SER A 8 -23.00 -16.49 4.33
C SER A 8 -21.68 -16.03 3.70
N PRO A 9 -20.87 -16.92 3.10
CA PRO A 9 -19.61 -16.53 2.46
C PRO A 9 -19.76 -15.40 1.41
N GLN A 10 -20.89 -15.38 0.70
CA GLN A 10 -21.18 -14.33 -0.28
C GLN A 10 -21.50 -13.00 0.40
N ALA A 11 -22.40 -12.99 1.39
CA ALA A 11 -22.75 -11.77 2.13
C ALA A 11 -21.55 -11.20 2.91
N PHE A 12 -20.66 -12.07 3.39
CA PHE A 12 -19.41 -11.63 4.02
C PHE A 12 -18.45 -10.99 3.01
N GLU A 13 -18.30 -11.55 1.81
CA GLU A 13 -17.52 -10.91 0.74
C GLU A 13 -18.10 -9.56 0.35
N GLU A 14 -19.43 -9.44 0.25
CA GLU A 14 -20.09 -8.16 -0.02
C GLU A 14 -19.79 -7.12 1.08
N ALA A 15 -19.80 -7.54 2.35
CA ALA A 15 -19.43 -6.68 3.49
C ALA A 15 -17.94 -6.23 3.43
N LEU A 16 -17.02 -7.11 3.03
CA LEU A 16 -15.62 -6.77 2.81
C LEU A 16 -15.48 -5.77 1.65
N ARG A 17 -16.15 -6.00 0.53
CA ARG A 17 -16.13 -5.10 -0.64
C ARG A 17 -16.73 -3.72 -0.34
N ALA A 18 -17.75 -3.65 0.50
CA ALA A 18 -18.34 -2.38 0.93
C ALA A 18 -17.35 -1.48 1.69
N LYS A 19 -16.30 -2.05 2.30
CA LYS A 19 -15.18 -1.28 2.89
C LYS A 19 -14.38 -0.47 1.86
N GLY A 20 -14.55 -0.74 0.57
CA GLY A 20 -13.97 0.07 -0.50
C GLY A 20 -14.33 1.56 -0.45
N ALA A 21 -15.45 1.91 0.19
CA ALA A 21 -15.82 3.31 0.45
C ALA A 21 -14.78 4.07 1.30
N PHE A 22 -13.96 3.36 2.08
CA PHE A 22 -12.88 3.92 2.90
C PHE A 22 -11.50 3.77 2.24
N TYR A 23 -11.45 3.28 1.00
CA TYR A 23 -10.17 3.10 0.32
C TYR A 23 -9.57 4.44 -0.08
N HIS A 24 -8.27 4.54 0.06
CA HIS A 24 -7.52 5.79 -0.16
C HIS A 24 -7.57 6.34 -1.61
N ILE A 25 -8.25 5.64 -2.53
CA ILE A 25 -8.59 6.19 -3.86
C ILE A 25 -9.49 7.41 -3.74
N HIS A 26 -10.28 7.50 -2.66
CA HIS A 26 -11.16 8.62 -2.35
C HIS A 26 -10.48 9.74 -1.54
N HIS A 27 -9.21 9.56 -1.18
CA HIS A 27 -8.47 10.58 -0.44
C HIS A 27 -8.20 11.82 -1.32
N PRO A 28 -8.36 13.07 -0.81
CA PRO A 28 -8.17 14.29 -1.61
C PRO A 28 -6.81 14.36 -2.32
N TYR A 29 -5.74 13.90 -1.68
CA TYR A 29 -4.41 13.83 -2.28
C TYR A 29 -4.36 12.91 -3.51
N HIS A 30 -5.02 11.74 -3.43
CA HIS A 30 -5.12 10.82 -4.57
C HIS A 30 -5.97 11.42 -5.69
N ILE A 31 -7.09 12.06 -5.34
CA ILE A 31 -7.99 12.72 -6.31
C ILE A 31 -7.23 13.82 -7.05
N ALA A 32 -6.45 14.66 -6.36
CA ALA A 32 -5.62 15.67 -6.99
C ALA A 32 -4.59 15.06 -7.95
N MET A 33 -3.94 13.94 -7.57
CA MET A 33 -3.05 13.21 -8.49
C MET A 33 -3.78 12.66 -9.72
N HIS A 34 -5.02 12.16 -9.54
CA HIS A 34 -5.81 11.62 -10.64
C HIS A 34 -6.28 12.70 -11.62
N ASN A 35 -6.67 13.85 -11.09
CA ASN A 35 -7.21 14.97 -11.90
C ASN A 35 -6.12 15.83 -12.57
N GLY A 36 -4.83 15.54 -12.34
CA GLY A 36 -3.76 16.38 -12.90
C GLY A 36 -3.50 17.67 -12.11
N GLU A 37 -4.05 17.78 -10.91
CA GLU A 37 -3.94 18.95 -10.04
C GLU A 37 -2.70 18.92 -9.13
N ALA A 38 -2.06 17.74 -9.02
CA ALA A 38 -0.88 17.57 -8.16
C ALA A 38 0.35 18.21 -8.81
N THR A 39 1.13 18.92 -8.00
CA THR A 39 2.41 19.46 -8.43
C THR A 39 3.45 18.34 -8.60
N ARG A 40 4.56 18.65 -9.27
CA ARG A 40 5.69 17.73 -9.40
C ARG A 40 6.22 17.28 -8.03
N GLU A 41 6.36 18.21 -7.09
CA GLU A 41 6.80 17.92 -5.71
C GLU A 41 5.84 16.94 -5.00
N GLN A 42 4.52 17.11 -5.19
CA GLN A 42 3.53 16.20 -4.63
C GLN A 42 3.63 14.79 -5.20
N ILE A 43 3.83 14.64 -6.51
CA ILE A 43 4.04 13.33 -7.15
C ILE A 43 5.34 12.70 -6.65
N GLN A 44 6.45 13.46 -6.62
CA GLN A 44 7.75 12.99 -6.10
C GLN A 44 7.64 12.59 -4.62
N GLY A 45 6.98 13.41 -3.82
CA GLY A 45 6.73 13.14 -2.40
C GLY A 45 5.94 11.84 -2.20
N TRP A 46 4.89 11.63 -3.00
CA TRP A 46 4.13 10.39 -2.95
C TRP A 46 5.00 9.18 -3.33
N VAL A 47 5.79 9.25 -4.39
CA VAL A 47 6.66 8.15 -4.83
C VAL A 47 7.70 7.82 -3.76
N ALA A 48 8.37 8.82 -3.18
CA ALA A 48 9.40 8.63 -2.16
C ALA A 48 8.82 8.02 -0.86
N ASN A 49 7.69 8.53 -0.39
CA ASN A 49 7.06 8.03 0.83
C ASN A 49 6.45 6.64 0.66
N ARG A 50 5.84 6.38 -0.50
CA ARG A 50 5.26 5.08 -0.80
C ARG A 50 6.33 3.99 -0.99
N PHE A 51 7.56 4.34 -1.31
CA PHE A 51 8.68 3.40 -1.39
C PHE A 51 8.89 2.66 -0.07
N TYR A 52 8.85 3.34 1.07
CA TYR A 52 8.95 2.72 2.39
C TYR A 52 7.89 1.64 2.62
N TYR A 53 6.66 1.88 2.15
CA TYR A 53 5.63 0.86 2.18
C TYR A 53 5.96 -0.31 1.24
N GLN A 54 6.52 -0.07 0.04
CA GLN A 54 6.86 -1.14 -0.90
C GLN A 54 7.93 -2.08 -0.32
N THR A 55 8.98 -1.53 0.27
CA THR A 55 10.05 -2.34 0.90
C THR A 55 9.56 -3.10 2.13
N THR A 56 8.49 -2.63 2.78
CA THR A 56 7.89 -3.28 3.95
C THR A 56 6.96 -4.44 3.58
N ILE A 57 6.40 -4.48 2.38
CA ILE A 57 5.48 -5.56 1.96
C ILE A 57 6.12 -6.95 2.06
N PRO A 58 7.31 -7.23 1.51
CA PRO A 58 7.92 -8.56 1.64
C PRO A 58 8.26 -8.90 3.10
N LEU A 59 8.64 -7.93 3.92
CA LEU A 59 8.89 -8.15 5.36
C LEU A 59 7.61 -8.56 6.10
N LYS A 60 6.49 -7.92 5.79
CA LYS A 60 5.16 -8.27 6.30
C LYS A 60 4.76 -9.68 5.84
N ASP A 61 4.98 -10.02 4.57
CA ASP A 61 4.66 -11.34 4.03
C ASP A 61 5.55 -12.45 4.63
N ALA A 62 6.83 -12.15 4.88
CA ALA A 62 7.72 -13.05 5.61
C ALA A 62 7.25 -13.30 7.06
N ALA A 63 6.76 -12.26 7.75
CA ALA A 63 6.20 -12.39 9.11
C ALA A 63 4.94 -13.28 9.11
N ILE A 64 4.05 -13.15 8.13
CA ILE A 64 2.88 -14.03 7.96
C ILE A 64 3.32 -15.48 7.76
N MET A 65 4.30 -15.71 6.89
CA MET A 65 4.82 -17.06 6.61
C MET A 65 5.50 -17.70 7.83
N ALA A 66 6.25 -16.89 8.60
CA ALA A 66 6.93 -17.36 9.82
C ALA A 66 5.92 -17.89 10.86
N ASN A 67 4.73 -17.29 10.94
CA ASN A 67 3.67 -17.68 11.86
C ASN A 67 2.71 -18.74 11.29
N CYS A 68 2.78 -19.05 9.99
CA CYS A 68 1.88 -20.00 9.34
C CYS A 68 2.44 -21.43 9.40
N PRO A 69 1.79 -22.38 10.11
CA PRO A 69 2.24 -23.78 10.16
C PRO A 69 1.95 -24.55 8.88
N ASP A 70 0.98 -24.10 8.05
CA ASP A 70 0.56 -24.84 6.85
C ASP A 70 1.50 -24.61 5.66
N ALA A 71 2.15 -25.68 5.22
CA ALA A 71 3.10 -25.65 4.11
C ALA A 71 2.46 -25.31 2.77
N GLN A 72 1.19 -25.67 2.55
CA GLN A 72 0.51 -25.35 1.28
C GLN A 72 0.21 -23.86 1.19
N THR A 73 -0.24 -23.25 2.27
CA THR A 73 -0.43 -21.79 2.36
C THR A 73 0.90 -21.07 2.15
N ARG A 74 2.00 -21.49 2.81
CA ARG A 74 3.32 -20.87 2.62
C ARG A 74 3.81 -20.95 1.17
N ARG A 75 3.60 -22.08 0.47
CA ARG A 75 3.97 -22.23 -0.95
C ARG A 75 3.25 -21.24 -1.86
N LYS A 76 2.00 -20.92 -1.56
CA LYS A 76 1.25 -19.88 -2.30
C LYS A 76 1.67 -18.48 -1.88
N TRP A 77 1.96 -18.28 -0.60
CA TRP A 77 2.25 -16.97 -0.05
C TRP A 77 3.64 -16.45 -0.44
N VAL A 78 4.64 -17.33 -0.60
CA VAL A 78 6.01 -16.96 -0.98
C VAL A 78 6.07 -16.21 -2.32
N GLN A 79 5.12 -16.46 -3.23
CA GLN A 79 5.04 -15.77 -4.51
C GLN A 79 4.90 -14.24 -4.32
N ARG A 80 4.21 -13.79 -3.28
CA ARG A 80 4.07 -12.36 -2.97
C ARG A 80 5.41 -11.69 -2.62
N ILE A 81 6.30 -12.43 -1.96
CA ILE A 81 7.67 -11.96 -1.70
C ILE A 81 8.45 -11.87 -3.01
N LEU A 82 8.41 -12.92 -3.83
CA LEU A 82 9.10 -12.94 -5.13
C LEU A 82 8.58 -11.84 -6.08
N ASP A 83 7.28 -11.54 -6.05
CA ASP A 83 6.70 -10.45 -6.84
C ASP A 83 7.24 -9.06 -6.44
N HIS A 84 7.68 -8.88 -5.19
CA HIS A 84 8.23 -7.61 -4.70
C HIS A 84 9.76 -7.56 -4.73
N ASP A 85 10.42 -8.60 -4.23
CA ASP A 85 11.89 -8.65 -4.15
C ASP A 85 12.52 -9.06 -5.48
N GLY A 86 11.76 -9.74 -6.33
CA GLY A 86 12.29 -10.36 -7.55
C GLY A 86 12.74 -11.80 -7.33
N SER A 87 13.18 -12.43 -8.41
CA SER A 87 13.72 -13.78 -8.43
C SER A 87 14.91 -13.85 -9.39
N HIS A 88 15.55 -15.01 -9.50
CA HIS A 88 16.71 -15.18 -10.40
C HIS A 88 16.40 -14.75 -11.84
N GLY A 89 16.95 -13.60 -12.24
CA GLY A 89 16.83 -13.05 -13.59
C GLY A 89 15.59 -12.19 -13.86
N GLU A 90 14.72 -11.98 -12.85
CA GLU A 90 13.55 -11.13 -12.97
C GLU A 90 13.52 -10.06 -11.88
N ASP A 91 13.31 -8.83 -12.27
CA ASP A 91 13.14 -7.70 -11.34
C ASP A 91 11.77 -7.75 -10.67
N GLY A 92 11.74 -7.46 -9.36
CA GLY A 92 10.50 -7.37 -8.59
C GLY A 92 9.89 -5.97 -8.56
N GLY A 93 8.78 -5.86 -7.82
CA GLY A 93 8.05 -4.61 -7.66
C GLY A 93 8.86 -3.49 -6.99
N ILE A 94 9.84 -3.82 -6.14
CA ILE A 94 10.74 -2.83 -5.53
C ILE A 94 11.62 -2.18 -6.59
N GLU A 95 12.22 -2.96 -7.48
CA GLU A 95 13.00 -2.43 -8.59
C GLU A 95 12.13 -1.62 -9.57
N ALA A 96 10.93 -2.12 -9.87
CA ALA A 96 9.97 -1.38 -10.69
C ALA A 96 9.58 -0.03 -10.05
N TRP A 97 9.52 0.04 -8.72
CA TRP A 97 9.27 1.29 -7.99
C TRP A 97 10.46 2.23 -8.02
N LEU A 98 11.68 1.73 -7.94
CA LEU A 98 12.90 2.53 -8.12
C LEU A 98 12.91 3.19 -9.51
N ARG A 99 12.55 2.45 -10.56
CA ARG A 99 12.38 3.01 -11.92
C ARG A 99 11.29 4.07 -12.01
N LEU A 100 10.17 3.89 -11.27
CA LEU A 100 9.17 4.95 -11.15
C LEU A 100 9.76 6.20 -10.49
N GLY A 101 10.60 6.05 -9.46
CA GLY A 101 11.31 7.15 -8.84
C GLY A 101 12.18 7.91 -9.83
N GLU A 102 13.00 7.20 -10.61
CA GLU A 102 13.83 7.79 -11.68
C GLU A 102 12.96 8.46 -12.75
N ALA A 103 11.83 7.86 -13.12
CA ALA A 103 10.90 8.41 -14.11
C ALA A 103 10.24 9.72 -13.67
N VAL A 104 10.04 9.92 -12.34
CA VAL A 104 9.53 11.19 -11.80
C VAL A 104 10.65 12.18 -11.44
N GLY A 105 11.92 11.82 -11.69
CA GLY A 105 13.07 12.71 -11.50
C GLY A 105 13.69 12.66 -10.11
N LEU A 106 13.48 11.58 -9.35
CA LEU A 106 14.22 11.25 -8.14
C LEU A 106 15.45 10.42 -8.47
N SER A 107 16.49 10.50 -7.66
CA SER A 107 17.59 9.55 -7.75
C SER A 107 17.26 8.26 -6.98
N ARG A 108 17.95 7.17 -7.30
CA ARG A 108 17.82 5.93 -6.51
C ARG A 108 18.22 6.14 -5.05
N ASP A 109 19.21 7.00 -4.79
CA ASP A 109 19.64 7.35 -3.45
C ASP A 109 18.56 8.10 -2.66
N ASP A 110 17.75 8.93 -3.31
CA ASP A 110 16.59 9.59 -2.68
C ASP A 110 15.59 8.58 -2.08
N LEU A 111 15.42 7.45 -2.76
CA LEU A 111 14.52 6.37 -2.32
C LEU A 111 15.20 5.46 -1.30
N LEU A 112 16.40 4.94 -1.63
CA LEU A 112 17.10 3.94 -0.82
C LEU A 112 17.56 4.49 0.54
N SER A 113 17.91 5.78 0.63
CA SER A 113 18.25 6.42 1.91
C SER A 113 17.02 6.74 2.78
N GLU A 114 15.81 6.64 2.22
CA GLU A 114 14.53 6.95 2.91
C GLU A 114 14.48 8.36 3.52
N ARG A 115 15.38 9.28 3.10
CA ARG A 115 15.50 10.63 3.70
C ARG A 115 14.25 11.49 3.55
N HIS A 116 13.39 11.18 2.60
CA HIS A 116 12.12 11.87 2.35
C HIS A 116 10.91 11.23 3.04
N VAL A 117 11.11 10.10 3.75
CA VAL A 117 10.01 9.39 4.40
C VAL A 117 9.54 10.14 5.64
N LEU A 118 8.30 10.58 5.60
CA LEU A 118 7.67 11.36 6.67
C LEU A 118 7.41 10.51 7.91
N PRO A 119 7.51 11.06 9.13
CA PRO A 119 7.25 10.32 10.36
C PRO A 119 5.86 9.67 10.40
N GLY A 120 4.82 10.35 9.94
CA GLY A 120 3.47 9.79 9.89
C GLY A 120 3.35 8.58 8.95
N VAL A 121 4.11 8.58 7.85
CA VAL A 121 4.21 7.42 6.94
C VAL A 121 4.93 6.26 7.63
N ARG A 122 6.06 6.51 8.33
CA ARG A 122 6.76 5.47 9.11
C ARG A 122 5.84 4.85 10.14
N PHE A 123 5.19 5.65 10.96
CA PHE A 123 4.28 5.15 12.01
C PHE A 123 3.15 4.29 11.43
N ALA A 124 2.54 4.71 10.34
CA ALA A 124 1.48 3.97 9.69
C ALA A 124 1.98 2.61 9.13
N VAL A 125 3.12 2.62 8.43
CA VAL A 125 3.70 1.42 7.81
C VAL A 125 4.25 0.46 8.87
N ASP A 126 4.92 0.98 9.91
CA ASP A 126 5.45 0.17 11.02
C ASP A 126 4.32 -0.45 11.84
N ALA A 127 3.19 0.27 12.04
CA ALA A 127 2.00 -0.29 12.67
C ALA A 127 1.49 -1.52 11.89
N TYR A 128 1.49 -1.45 10.56
CA TYR A 128 1.10 -2.57 9.70
C TYR A 128 2.04 -3.78 9.82
N LEU A 129 3.34 -3.55 9.74
CA LEU A 129 4.34 -4.60 9.89
C LEU A 129 4.27 -5.24 11.29
N ASN A 130 4.14 -4.43 12.33
CA ASN A 130 4.03 -4.91 13.71
C ASN A 130 2.73 -5.68 13.95
N PHE A 131 1.62 -5.28 13.32
CA PHE A 131 0.39 -6.08 13.33
C PHE A 131 0.64 -7.47 12.73
N ALA A 132 1.26 -7.56 11.55
CA ALA A 132 1.55 -8.85 10.90
C ALA A 132 2.49 -9.76 11.72
N ARG A 133 3.42 -9.17 12.50
CA ARG A 133 4.32 -9.92 13.39
C ARG A 133 3.62 -10.50 14.62
N ARG A 134 2.57 -9.87 15.12
CA ARG A 134 1.92 -10.18 16.41
C ARG A 134 0.58 -10.91 16.28
N ALA A 135 -0.15 -10.67 15.19
CA ALA A 135 -1.42 -11.31 14.94
C ALA A 135 -1.24 -12.80 14.61
N CYS A 136 -2.27 -13.61 14.79
CA CYS A 136 -2.27 -14.94 14.20
C CYS A 136 -2.13 -14.83 12.67
N TRP A 137 -1.56 -15.85 12.05
CA TRP A 137 -1.22 -15.77 10.62
C TRP A 137 -2.46 -15.54 9.73
N GLN A 138 -3.63 -16.05 10.12
CA GLN A 138 -4.87 -15.86 9.37
C GLN A 138 -5.31 -14.39 9.39
N GLU A 139 -5.31 -13.75 10.56
CA GLU A 139 -5.64 -12.33 10.69
C GLU A 139 -4.61 -11.47 9.94
N ALA A 140 -3.33 -11.81 10.08
CA ALA A 140 -2.26 -11.10 9.37
C ALA A 140 -2.39 -11.25 7.84
N ALA A 141 -2.71 -12.45 7.34
CA ALA A 141 -2.97 -12.69 5.91
C ALA A 141 -4.17 -11.85 5.41
N CYS A 142 -5.25 -11.85 6.18
CA CYS A 142 -6.46 -11.13 5.83
C CYS A 142 -6.30 -9.59 5.88
N SER A 143 -5.30 -9.05 6.61
CA SER A 143 -4.96 -7.62 6.52
C SER A 143 -4.49 -7.20 5.11
N SER A 144 -4.16 -8.16 4.25
CA SER A 144 -3.83 -7.91 2.83
C SER A 144 -5.06 -7.77 1.92
N LEU A 145 -6.29 -7.90 2.44
CA LEU A 145 -7.53 -7.83 1.63
C LEU A 145 -7.78 -6.47 0.96
N THR A 146 -6.99 -5.44 1.23
CA THR A 146 -6.99 -4.22 0.41
C THR A 146 -6.61 -4.47 -1.05
N GLU A 147 -6.07 -5.65 -1.38
CA GLU A 147 -5.89 -6.11 -2.76
C GLU A 147 -7.21 -6.16 -3.54
N LEU A 148 -8.37 -6.32 -2.86
CA LEU A 148 -9.70 -6.21 -3.47
C LEU A 148 -9.90 -4.91 -4.26
N PHE A 149 -9.23 -3.83 -3.86
CA PHE A 149 -9.38 -2.48 -4.41
C PHE A 149 -8.18 -2.05 -5.26
N ALA A 150 -7.06 -2.80 -5.21
CA ALA A 150 -5.81 -2.45 -5.87
C ALA A 150 -5.91 -2.34 -7.40
N PRO A 151 -6.64 -3.20 -8.13
CA PRO A 151 -6.77 -3.07 -9.58
C PRO A 151 -7.31 -1.71 -10.01
N GLN A 152 -8.36 -1.23 -9.35
CA GLN A 152 -8.98 0.06 -9.68
C GLN A 152 -8.01 1.23 -9.57
N ILE A 153 -7.20 1.30 -8.50
CA ILE A 153 -6.28 2.43 -8.30
C ILE A 153 -5.07 2.36 -9.24
N HIS A 154 -4.61 1.17 -9.63
CA HIS A 154 -3.54 1.02 -10.62
C HIS A 154 -4.03 1.39 -12.02
N GLN A 155 -5.21 0.92 -12.41
CA GLN A 155 -5.81 1.28 -13.69
C GLN A 155 -6.04 2.80 -13.79
N SER A 156 -6.61 3.41 -12.74
CA SER A 156 -6.83 4.86 -12.66
C SER A 156 -5.56 5.67 -12.96
N ARG A 157 -4.39 5.22 -12.45
CA ARG A 157 -3.11 5.90 -12.74
C ARG A 157 -2.66 5.73 -14.18
N LEU A 158 -2.80 4.54 -14.73
CA LEU A 158 -2.44 4.27 -16.13
C LEU A 158 -3.30 5.06 -17.10
N ASP A 159 -4.58 5.31 -16.75
CA ASP A 159 -5.50 6.05 -17.59
C ASP A 159 -5.28 7.58 -17.51
N SER A 160 -4.94 8.10 -16.33
CA SER A 160 -4.91 9.56 -16.11
C SER A 160 -3.49 10.17 -16.17
N TRP A 161 -2.50 9.52 -15.57
CA TRP A 161 -1.18 10.13 -15.43
C TRP A 161 -0.43 10.43 -16.73
N PRO A 162 -0.47 9.58 -17.78
CA PRO A 162 0.18 9.91 -19.05
C PRO A 162 -0.37 11.19 -19.68
N GLN A 163 -1.64 11.49 -19.47
CA GLN A 163 -2.30 12.67 -20.00
C GLN A 163 -1.98 13.94 -19.20
N HIS A 164 -1.96 13.83 -17.88
CA HIS A 164 -1.78 14.97 -16.97
C HIS A 164 -0.32 15.28 -16.63
N TYR A 165 0.54 14.25 -16.65
CA TYR A 165 1.97 14.36 -16.26
C TYR A 165 2.89 13.87 -17.38
N PRO A 166 2.92 14.53 -18.56
CA PRO A 166 3.71 14.09 -19.72
C PRO A 166 5.23 14.12 -19.46
N TRP A 167 5.66 14.71 -18.35
CA TRP A 167 7.05 14.72 -17.89
C TRP A 167 7.48 13.43 -17.19
N ILE A 168 6.53 12.56 -16.82
CA ILE A 168 6.83 11.22 -16.26
C ILE A 168 7.21 10.30 -17.42
N LYS A 169 8.39 9.71 -17.34
CA LYS A 169 8.88 8.78 -18.37
C LYS A 169 8.08 7.48 -18.38
N GLU A 170 7.92 6.89 -19.55
CA GLU A 170 7.11 5.69 -19.81
C GLU A 170 7.51 4.48 -18.95
N GLU A 171 8.81 4.33 -18.66
CA GLU A 171 9.36 3.24 -17.83
C GLU A 171 8.78 3.21 -16.41
N GLY A 172 8.35 4.38 -15.90
CA GLY A 172 7.74 4.51 -14.58
C GLY A 172 6.39 3.80 -14.44
N TYR A 173 5.68 3.57 -15.55
CA TYR A 173 4.37 2.92 -15.50
C TYR A 173 4.44 1.39 -15.42
N PHE A 174 5.62 0.79 -15.55
CA PHE A 174 5.80 -0.67 -15.49
C PHE A 174 5.26 -1.27 -14.19
N TYR A 175 5.53 -0.63 -13.05
CA TYR A 175 5.02 -1.08 -11.76
C TYR A 175 3.48 -1.25 -11.76
N PHE A 176 2.74 -0.26 -12.25
CA PHE A 176 1.27 -0.31 -12.24
C PHE A 176 0.73 -1.40 -13.17
N ARG A 177 1.37 -1.60 -14.33
CA ARG A 177 0.99 -2.66 -15.29
C ARG A 177 1.22 -4.05 -14.71
N SER A 178 2.37 -4.29 -14.09
CA SER A 178 2.68 -5.58 -13.48
C SER A 178 1.71 -5.90 -12.33
N ARG A 179 1.33 -4.90 -11.52
CA ARG A 179 0.37 -5.10 -10.45
C ARG A 179 -1.04 -5.47 -10.92
N LEU A 180 -1.47 -5.01 -12.08
CA LEU A 180 -2.77 -5.40 -12.65
C LEU A 180 -2.81 -6.91 -12.97
N SER A 181 -1.74 -7.48 -13.50
CA SER A 181 -1.68 -8.91 -13.83
C SER A 181 -1.61 -9.81 -12.58
N GLN A 182 -1.01 -9.32 -11.48
CA GLN A 182 -0.83 -10.08 -10.24
C GLN A 182 -2.04 -10.01 -9.30
N ALA A 183 -2.82 -8.92 -9.35
CA ALA A 183 -3.85 -8.61 -8.38
C ALA A 183 -4.96 -9.66 -8.29
N ASN A 184 -5.40 -10.23 -9.40
CA ASN A 184 -6.48 -11.23 -9.40
C ASN A 184 -6.12 -12.48 -8.58
N ARG A 185 -4.90 -13.01 -8.74
CA ARG A 185 -4.42 -14.15 -7.97
C ARG A 185 -4.41 -13.85 -6.45
N ASP A 186 -3.91 -12.68 -6.08
CA ASP A 186 -3.78 -12.27 -4.69
C ASP A 186 -5.15 -12.07 -4.03
N VAL A 187 -6.11 -11.52 -4.76
CA VAL A 187 -7.52 -11.38 -4.34
C VAL A 187 -8.17 -12.74 -4.08
N GLU A 188 -8.09 -13.65 -5.04
CA GLU A 188 -8.71 -14.99 -4.93
C GLU A 188 -8.15 -15.75 -3.72
N HIS A 189 -6.83 -15.72 -3.54
CA HIS A 189 -6.19 -16.39 -2.41
C HIS A 189 -6.58 -15.77 -1.07
N GLY A 190 -6.57 -14.44 -0.97
CA GLY A 190 -6.96 -13.73 0.25
C GLY A 190 -8.42 -13.96 0.64
N LEU A 191 -9.34 -13.91 -0.34
CA LEU A 191 -10.76 -14.19 -0.11
C LEU A 191 -11.02 -15.63 0.31
N ALA A 192 -10.35 -16.60 -0.32
CA ALA A 192 -10.50 -18.01 0.05
C ALA A 192 -10.07 -18.25 1.51
N LEU A 193 -8.93 -17.65 1.94
CA LEU A 193 -8.49 -17.72 3.33
C LEU A 193 -9.49 -17.06 4.29
N ALA A 194 -9.97 -15.86 3.97
CA ALA A 194 -10.90 -15.12 4.81
C ALA A 194 -12.23 -15.88 4.98
N LYS A 195 -12.79 -16.42 3.89
CA LYS A 195 -14.04 -17.20 3.93
C LYS A 195 -13.90 -18.51 4.72
N THR A 196 -12.73 -19.14 4.66
CA THR A 196 -12.46 -20.38 5.41
C THR A 196 -12.24 -20.09 6.90
N TYR A 197 -11.54 -19.01 7.24
CA TYR A 197 -11.21 -18.68 8.62
C TYR A 197 -12.38 -18.03 9.38
N CYS A 198 -13.19 -17.19 8.70
CA CYS A 198 -14.26 -16.39 9.33
C CYS A 198 -15.59 -17.16 9.36
N ASP A 199 -15.61 -18.27 10.12
CA ASP A 199 -16.74 -19.19 10.27
C ASP A 199 -17.77 -18.76 11.35
N SER A 200 -17.56 -17.61 11.99
CA SER A 200 -18.45 -17.05 13.01
C SER A 200 -18.63 -15.54 12.86
N ALA A 201 -19.73 -15.00 13.39
CA ALA A 201 -19.99 -13.56 13.43
C ALA A 201 -18.85 -12.77 14.12
N GLU A 202 -18.27 -13.32 15.19
CA GLU A 202 -17.14 -12.73 15.89
C GLU A 202 -15.91 -12.58 14.96
N LYS A 203 -15.51 -13.65 14.28
CA LYS A 203 -14.37 -13.62 13.36
C LYS A 203 -14.64 -12.74 12.14
N GLN A 204 -15.87 -12.70 11.63
CA GLN A 204 -16.27 -11.82 10.54
C GLN A 204 -16.18 -10.34 10.94
N ASN A 205 -16.68 -9.96 12.13
CA ASN A 205 -16.50 -8.62 12.67
C ASN A 205 -15.04 -8.27 12.85
N ARG A 206 -14.27 -9.17 13.45
CA ARG A 206 -12.81 -8.99 13.63
C ARG A 206 -12.11 -8.74 12.30
N MET A 207 -12.48 -9.46 11.25
CA MET A 207 -11.92 -9.28 9.92
C MET A 207 -12.27 -7.92 9.31
N LEU A 208 -13.49 -7.44 9.47
CA LEU A 208 -13.90 -6.11 9.03
C LEU A 208 -13.14 -4.99 9.77
N GLU A 209 -12.82 -5.19 11.05
CA GLU A 209 -11.95 -4.28 11.83
C GLU A 209 -10.51 -4.28 11.31
N ILE A 210 -9.96 -5.46 11.02
CA ILE A 210 -8.60 -5.59 10.48
C ILE A 210 -8.50 -4.94 9.09
N LEU A 211 -9.49 -5.15 8.23
CA LEU A 211 -9.53 -4.48 6.93
C LEU A 211 -9.65 -2.96 7.10
N GLN A 212 -10.49 -2.48 8.04
CA GLN A 212 -10.58 -1.05 8.34
C GLN A 212 -9.24 -0.50 8.82
N PHE A 213 -8.59 -1.14 9.78
CA PHE A 213 -7.25 -0.77 10.25
C PHE A 213 -6.26 -0.61 9.09
N LYS A 214 -6.28 -1.55 8.13
CA LYS A 214 -5.41 -1.46 6.97
C LYS A 214 -5.78 -0.30 6.03
N LEU A 215 -7.06 0.00 5.87
CA LEU A 215 -7.54 1.15 5.10
C LEU A 215 -7.11 2.46 5.77
N ASP A 216 -7.21 2.55 7.11
CA ASP A 216 -6.78 3.70 7.90
C ASP A 216 -5.28 3.96 7.77
N ILE A 217 -4.45 2.90 7.73
CA ILE A 217 -3.00 3.03 7.46
C ILE A 217 -2.75 3.71 6.11
N LEU A 218 -3.43 3.23 5.04
CA LEU A 218 -3.26 3.79 3.70
C LEU A 218 -3.75 5.24 3.62
N TRP A 219 -4.81 5.56 4.34
CA TRP A 219 -5.35 6.91 4.45
C TRP A 219 -4.38 7.84 5.19
N SER A 220 -3.92 7.44 6.38
CA SER A 220 -2.99 8.21 7.22
C SER A 220 -1.66 8.52 6.52
N MET A 221 -1.18 7.63 5.65
CA MET A 221 -0.01 7.93 4.81
C MET A 221 -0.25 9.14 3.92
N LEU A 222 -1.43 9.25 3.31
CA LEU A 222 -1.77 10.40 2.45
C LEU A 222 -2.07 11.65 3.26
N ASP A 223 -2.62 11.54 4.48
CA ASP A 223 -2.74 12.67 5.40
C ASP A 223 -1.38 13.27 5.72
N ALA A 224 -0.37 12.45 6.04
CA ALA A 224 0.98 12.91 6.27
C ALA A 224 1.57 13.64 5.05
N MET A 225 1.36 13.11 3.85
CA MET A 225 1.80 13.73 2.60
C MET A 225 1.02 15.03 2.31
N THR A 226 -0.27 15.09 2.62
CA THR A 226 -1.09 16.30 2.49
C THR A 226 -0.52 17.41 3.38
N MET A 227 -0.22 17.11 4.62
CA MET A 227 0.37 18.08 5.55
C MET A 227 1.70 18.62 5.01
N ALA A 228 2.57 17.73 4.54
CA ALA A 228 3.91 18.11 4.09
C ALA A 228 3.91 18.83 2.74
N TYR A 229 3.26 18.28 1.72
CA TYR A 229 3.41 18.72 0.33
C TYR A 229 2.24 19.56 -0.21
N ALA A 230 1.02 19.36 0.28
CA ALA A 230 -0.12 20.19 -0.13
C ALA A 230 -0.28 21.43 0.75
N LEU A 231 -0.22 21.26 2.08
CA LEU A 231 -0.33 22.35 3.04
C LEU A 231 1.00 22.99 3.41
N GLN A 232 2.12 22.42 2.94
CA GLN A 232 3.50 22.89 3.19
C GLN A 232 3.81 23.07 4.68
N ARG A 233 3.28 22.18 5.51
CA ARG A 233 3.54 22.13 6.95
C ARG A 233 4.58 21.05 7.23
N PRO A 234 5.80 21.42 7.67
CA PRO A 234 6.83 20.44 7.94
C PRO A 234 6.42 19.50 9.09
N PRO A 235 6.98 18.28 9.14
CA PRO A 235 6.87 17.39 10.30
C PRO A 235 7.36 18.10 11.57
N TYR A 236 6.78 17.76 12.72
CA TYR A 236 7.03 18.47 14.00
C TYR A 236 8.53 18.58 14.36
N HIS A 237 9.33 17.55 14.05
CA HIS A 237 10.76 17.52 14.36
C HIS A 237 11.61 18.47 13.48
N THR A 238 11.06 18.95 12.37
CA THR A 238 11.74 19.92 11.50
C THR A 238 11.28 21.36 11.73
N VAL A 239 10.29 21.59 12.59
CA VAL A 239 9.82 22.93 12.95
C VAL A 239 10.87 23.68 13.74
N THR A 240 11.69 22.98 14.54
CA THR A 240 12.78 23.55 15.36
C THR A 240 14.10 23.68 14.61
N ASP A 241 14.22 23.04 13.45
CA ASP A 241 15.40 23.10 12.59
C ASP A 241 14.98 23.39 11.14
N LYS A 242 14.97 24.65 10.79
CA LYS A 242 14.58 25.10 9.44
C LYS A 242 15.54 24.60 8.35
N ALA A 243 16.81 24.40 8.67
CA ALA A 243 17.78 23.89 7.71
C ALA A 243 17.48 22.43 7.35
N ALA A 244 17.13 21.59 8.34
CA ALA A 244 16.73 20.20 8.12
C ALA A 244 15.48 20.11 7.25
N TRP A 245 14.47 20.95 7.48
CA TRP A 245 13.28 21.01 6.64
C TRP A 245 13.59 21.36 5.19
N GLN A 246 14.45 22.38 4.99
CA GLN A 246 14.81 22.82 3.64
C GLN A 246 15.59 21.75 2.86
N THR A 247 16.42 20.96 3.52
CA THR A 247 17.20 19.89 2.89
C THR A 247 16.39 18.66 2.51
N THR A 248 15.20 18.49 3.11
CA THR A 248 14.30 17.35 2.81
C THR A 248 13.24 17.67 1.75
N ARG A 249 13.19 18.89 1.24
CA ARG A 249 12.28 19.25 0.16
C ARG A 249 12.68 18.54 -1.13
N LEU A 250 11.69 17.96 -1.78
CA LEU A 250 11.80 17.49 -3.16
C LEU A 250 11.72 18.71 -4.10
N VAL A 251 12.49 18.71 -5.15
CA VAL A 251 12.58 19.84 -6.11
C VAL A 251 12.06 19.39 -7.48
#